data_8ae3cc27ef71ec1287925ef921ded96a
#
_entry.id   8ae3cc27ef71ec1287925ef921ded96a
#
_cell.length_a   1.000
_cell.length_b   1.000
_cell.length_c   1.000
_cell.angle_alpha   90.00
_cell.angle_beta   90.00
_cell.angle_gamma   90.00
#
_symmetry.space_group_name_H-M   'P 1'
#
loop_
_entity.id
_entity.type
_entity.pdbx_description
1 polymer ?
#
loop_
_entity_poly.entity_id
_entity_poly.type
_entity_poly.pdbx_seq_one_letter_code
_entity_poly.pdbx_strand_id
1 'polypeptide(L)'
;MKRSALVLACGLFLSLPVLADGAATFAFGHPAKAAEAGRTVAITLGDMYYEPASLQVKAGETVRFVLKNTGSLLHEFNLGDAAMHARHQQEMLKMQQMGMLTPTGMNMKHDMGAMDHSQMGHDMAGMDMAGMDHGAMMKHDDPNSVLVEPGKTAELTWTFTQATGLEFACNIPGHYQAGMVGKVEVKP
;
A
#
# COMPACT_ATOMS: atom_id res chain seq x y z
N MET A 1 37.32 -66.35 2.41
CA MET A 1 36.29 -65.54 3.09
C MET A 1 36.65 -64.11 2.90
N LYS A 2 36.01 -63.40 1.92
CA LYS A 2 36.25 -61.97 1.62
C LYS A 2 35.12 -61.17 2.27
N ARG A 3 35.44 -60.25 3.22
CA ARG A 3 34.51 -59.38 3.87
C ARG A 3 34.47 -58.04 3.09
N SER A 4 33.37 -57.78 2.39
CA SER A 4 33.09 -56.49 1.75
C SER A 4 32.55 -55.52 2.80
N ALA A 5 33.24 -54.38 3.01
CA ALA A 5 32.79 -53.28 3.82
C ALA A 5 31.95 -52.33 2.96
N LEU A 6 30.69 -52.15 3.35
CA LEU A 6 29.77 -51.20 2.74
C LEU A 6 29.97 -49.85 3.41
N VAL A 7 30.48 -48.86 2.68
CA VAL A 7 30.64 -47.47 3.16
C VAL A 7 29.35 -46.73 2.85
N LEU A 8 28.61 -46.37 3.92
CA LEU A 8 27.39 -45.59 3.84
C LEU A 8 27.81 -44.11 3.84
N ALA A 9 27.73 -43.47 2.69
CA ALA A 9 27.97 -42.02 2.56
C ALA A 9 26.70 -41.26 2.99
N CYS A 10 26.73 -40.67 4.19
CA CYS A 10 25.70 -39.75 4.68
C CYS A 10 25.88 -38.38 4.00
N GLY A 11 25.07 -38.07 2.99
CA GLY A 11 25.03 -36.76 2.35
C GLY A 11 24.35 -35.75 3.28
N LEU A 12 25.14 -34.81 3.79
CA LEU A 12 24.65 -33.65 4.55
C LEU A 12 24.01 -32.67 3.55
N PHE A 13 22.68 -32.61 3.48
CA PHE A 13 21.98 -31.54 2.76
C PHE A 13 22.07 -30.27 3.63
N LEU A 14 22.97 -29.34 3.27
CA LEU A 14 22.93 -27.98 3.77
C LEU A 14 21.75 -27.27 3.08
N SER A 15 20.65 -27.13 3.79
CA SER A 15 19.59 -26.19 3.43
C SER A 15 20.12 -24.77 3.68
N LEU A 16 20.48 -24.06 2.59
CA LEU A 16 20.74 -22.64 2.66
C LEU A 16 19.43 -21.91 3.01
N PRO A 17 19.46 -20.94 3.97
CA PRO A 17 18.31 -20.10 4.19
C PRO A 17 18.06 -19.30 2.91
N VAL A 18 16.88 -19.44 2.32
CA VAL A 18 16.38 -18.51 1.31
C VAL A 18 16.20 -17.20 2.04
N LEU A 19 17.06 -16.22 1.74
CA LEU A 19 16.83 -14.83 2.14
C LEU A 19 15.54 -14.40 1.43
N ALA A 20 14.45 -14.33 2.18
CA ALA A 20 13.23 -13.72 1.71
C ALA A 20 13.57 -12.27 1.36
N ASP A 21 13.35 -11.89 0.10
CA ASP A 21 13.38 -10.51 -0.37
C ASP A 21 12.60 -9.68 0.65
N GLY A 22 13.19 -8.56 1.12
CA GLY A 22 12.65 -7.78 2.22
C GLY A 22 11.35 -7.06 1.87
N ALA A 23 10.29 -7.85 1.64
CA ALA A 23 8.95 -7.31 1.45
C ALA A 23 8.52 -6.55 2.70
N ALA A 24 7.99 -5.35 2.53
CA ALA A 24 7.47 -4.55 3.64
C ALA A 24 6.44 -5.37 4.42
N THR A 25 6.67 -5.55 5.72
CA THR A 25 5.77 -6.28 6.61
C THR A 25 5.07 -5.29 7.53
N PHE A 26 3.76 -5.47 7.68
CA PHE A 26 2.91 -4.70 8.59
C PHE A 26 2.40 -5.62 9.70
N ALA A 27 2.00 -5.04 10.82
CA ALA A 27 1.42 -5.82 11.92
C ALA A 27 0.19 -6.66 11.50
N PHE A 28 -0.51 -6.22 10.45
CA PHE A 28 -1.72 -6.85 9.90
C PHE A 28 -1.46 -7.70 8.64
N GLY A 29 -0.20 -7.89 8.22
CA GLY A 29 0.13 -8.73 7.07
C GLY A 29 1.20 -8.15 6.15
N HIS A 30 1.19 -8.60 4.91
CA HIS A 30 2.16 -8.21 3.89
C HIS A 30 1.56 -8.32 2.48
N PRO A 31 2.12 -7.61 1.48
CA PRO A 31 1.73 -7.77 0.09
C PRO A 31 2.04 -9.18 -0.41
N ALA A 32 1.22 -9.66 -1.33
CA ALA A 32 1.36 -11.00 -1.92
C ALA A 32 1.14 -10.95 -3.44
N LYS A 33 1.50 -12.04 -4.13
CA LYS A 33 1.26 -12.15 -5.57
C LYS A 33 -0.19 -12.60 -5.82
N ALA A 34 -0.79 -12.13 -6.90
CA ALA A 34 -2.16 -12.51 -7.27
C ALA A 34 -2.36 -14.03 -7.40
N ALA A 35 -1.33 -14.76 -7.82
CA ALA A 35 -1.35 -16.22 -7.92
C ALA A 35 -1.40 -16.96 -6.56
N GLU A 36 -1.09 -16.29 -5.46
CA GLU A 36 -1.11 -16.83 -4.10
C GLU A 36 -2.48 -16.65 -3.42
N ALA A 37 -3.38 -15.89 -4.06
CA ALA A 37 -4.69 -15.59 -3.49
C ALA A 37 -5.60 -16.83 -3.48
N GLY A 38 -6.07 -17.19 -2.30
CA GLY A 38 -7.10 -18.22 -2.12
C GLY A 38 -8.51 -17.71 -2.42
N ARG A 39 -8.72 -16.40 -2.41
CA ARG A 39 -10.01 -15.74 -2.66
C ARG A 39 -9.83 -14.42 -3.37
N THR A 40 -10.77 -14.11 -4.26
CA THR A 40 -10.90 -12.80 -4.87
C THR A 40 -12.13 -12.08 -4.31
N VAL A 41 -11.97 -10.81 -3.94
CA VAL A 41 -13.04 -9.94 -3.46
C VAL A 41 -13.12 -8.74 -4.40
N ALA A 42 -14.30 -8.53 -4.99
CA ALA A 42 -14.60 -7.32 -5.74
C ALA A 42 -15.08 -6.23 -4.78
N ILE A 43 -14.52 -5.02 -4.92
CA ILE A 43 -14.95 -3.83 -4.18
C ILE A 43 -15.24 -2.71 -5.17
N THR A 44 -16.42 -2.16 -5.08
CA THR A 44 -16.80 -0.94 -5.80
C THR A 44 -16.41 0.27 -4.96
N LEU A 45 -15.71 1.22 -5.57
CA LEU A 45 -15.42 2.53 -5.04
C LEU A 45 -16.37 3.51 -5.73
N GLY A 46 -17.35 4.04 -4.99
CA GLY A 46 -18.18 5.14 -5.44
C GLY A 46 -17.79 6.41 -4.73
N ASP A 47 -18.36 7.56 -5.13
CA ASP A 47 -18.03 8.80 -4.47
C ASP A 47 -18.47 8.75 -3.00
N MET A 48 -17.46 8.75 -2.09
CA MET A 48 -17.55 8.69 -0.63
C MET A 48 -18.02 7.35 -0.02
N TYR A 49 -17.96 6.22 -0.73
CA TYR A 49 -18.32 4.91 -0.18
C TYR A 49 -17.54 3.74 -0.81
N TYR A 50 -17.53 2.61 -0.10
CA TYR A 50 -17.14 1.29 -0.61
C TYR A 50 -18.32 0.31 -0.56
N GLU A 51 -18.39 -0.56 -1.55
CA GLU A 51 -19.36 -1.67 -1.59
C GLU A 51 -18.63 -2.99 -1.89
N PRO A 52 -18.57 -3.96 -0.95
CA PRO A 52 -19.06 -3.90 0.43
C PRO A 52 -18.26 -2.96 1.34
N ALA A 53 -18.90 -2.41 2.39
CA ALA A 53 -18.28 -1.56 3.39
C ALA A 53 -17.65 -2.35 4.57
N SER A 54 -17.70 -3.67 4.54
CA SER A 54 -17.06 -4.52 5.54
C SER A 54 -16.65 -5.86 4.95
N LEU A 55 -15.56 -6.41 5.49
CA LEU A 55 -14.98 -7.68 5.07
C LEU A 55 -14.69 -8.54 6.29
N GLN A 56 -14.85 -9.86 6.12
CA GLN A 56 -14.31 -10.84 7.04
C GLN A 56 -13.24 -11.65 6.33
N VAL A 57 -12.07 -11.77 6.95
CA VAL A 57 -10.93 -12.55 6.47
C VAL A 57 -10.42 -13.44 7.60
N LYS A 58 -9.59 -14.44 7.29
CA LYS A 58 -8.92 -15.27 8.28
C LYS A 58 -7.45 -14.87 8.41
N ALA A 59 -6.90 -15.06 9.60
CA ALA A 59 -5.45 -15.00 9.76
C ALA A 59 -4.77 -16.05 8.86
N GLY A 60 -3.75 -15.63 8.11
CA GLY A 60 -3.09 -16.45 7.09
C GLY A 60 -3.80 -16.46 5.72
N GLU A 61 -4.97 -15.84 5.59
CA GLU A 61 -5.65 -15.77 4.30
C GLU A 61 -5.00 -14.76 3.37
N THR A 62 -4.78 -15.18 2.11
CA THR A 62 -4.35 -14.29 1.03
C THR A 62 -5.56 -13.95 0.16
N VAL A 63 -5.87 -12.66 0.08
CA VAL A 63 -7.03 -12.13 -0.67
C VAL A 63 -6.54 -11.23 -1.79
N ARG A 64 -7.06 -11.43 -2.99
CA ARG A 64 -6.93 -10.52 -4.13
C ARG A 64 -8.15 -9.60 -4.16
N PHE A 65 -7.93 -8.32 -4.01
CA PHE A 65 -8.94 -7.29 -4.18
C PHE A 65 -8.96 -6.82 -5.63
N VAL A 66 -10.14 -6.80 -6.23
CA VAL A 66 -10.42 -6.18 -7.53
C VAL A 66 -11.24 -4.93 -7.27
N LEU A 67 -10.63 -3.78 -7.46
CA LEU A 67 -11.10 -2.47 -7.03
C LEU A 67 -11.61 -1.70 -8.25
N LYS A 68 -12.90 -1.49 -8.35
CA LYS A 68 -13.51 -0.76 -9.46
C LYS A 68 -14.03 0.59 -9.02
N ASN A 69 -13.47 1.66 -9.54
CA ASN A 69 -13.97 2.99 -9.32
C ASN A 69 -15.14 3.28 -10.29
N THR A 70 -16.32 3.42 -9.74
CA THR A 70 -17.57 3.79 -10.47
C THR A 70 -17.98 5.23 -10.22
N GLY A 71 -17.22 5.95 -9.38
CA GLY A 71 -17.42 7.36 -9.08
C GLY A 71 -16.78 8.27 -10.13
N SER A 72 -16.88 9.57 -9.89
CA SER A 72 -16.33 10.63 -10.73
C SER A 72 -15.01 11.21 -10.19
N LEU A 73 -14.61 10.83 -8.98
CA LEU A 73 -13.41 11.29 -8.31
C LEU A 73 -12.32 10.21 -8.27
N LEU A 74 -11.08 10.62 -8.05
CA LEU A 74 -9.99 9.72 -7.68
C LEU A 74 -10.28 9.14 -6.30
N HIS A 75 -10.13 7.83 -6.16
CA HIS A 75 -10.24 7.14 -4.89
C HIS A 75 -9.00 6.32 -4.58
N GLU A 76 -8.80 6.07 -3.31
CA GLU A 76 -7.75 5.19 -2.80
C GLU A 76 -8.40 3.99 -2.10
N PHE A 77 -7.73 2.84 -2.17
CA PHE A 77 -7.96 1.71 -1.28
C PHE A 77 -6.66 1.47 -0.51
N ASN A 78 -6.66 1.80 0.77
CA ASN A 78 -5.51 1.67 1.65
C ASN A 78 -5.90 0.82 2.86
N LEU A 79 -5.12 -0.24 3.14
CA LEU A 79 -5.28 -1.09 4.32
C LEU A 79 -4.46 -0.51 5.48
N GLY A 80 -5.09 -0.33 6.63
CA GLY A 80 -4.40 0.21 7.80
C GLY A 80 -5.28 0.28 9.04
N ASP A 81 -4.72 0.67 10.16
CA ASP A 81 -5.48 1.10 11.33
C ASP A 81 -5.76 2.62 11.27
N ALA A 82 -6.63 3.10 12.15
CA ALA A 82 -7.00 4.51 12.19
C ALA A 82 -5.80 5.46 12.38
N ALA A 83 -4.76 5.03 13.09
CA ALA A 83 -3.56 5.85 13.30
C ALA A 83 -2.69 5.92 12.03
N MET A 84 -2.61 4.84 11.27
CA MET A 84 -1.95 4.82 9.94
C MET A 84 -2.70 5.74 8.97
N HIS A 85 -4.02 5.61 8.89
CA HIS A 85 -4.84 6.49 8.05
C HIS A 85 -4.67 7.96 8.42
N ALA A 86 -4.64 8.31 9.72
CA ALA A 86 -4.42 9.69 10.14
C ALA A 86 -3.07 10.27 9.69
N ARG A 87 -2.00 9.47 9.69
CA ARG A 87 -0.69 9.89 9.15
C ARG A 87 -0.72 10.04 7.64
N HIS A 88 -1.25 9.02 6.96
CA HIS A 88 -1.31 9.00 5.50
C HIS A 88 -2.17 10.14 4.92
N GLN A 89 -3.26 10.54 5.59
CA GLN A 89 -4.04 11.72 5.23
C GLN A 89 -3.21 13.02 5.21
N GLN A 90 -2.23 13.15 6.12
CA GLN A 90 -1.34 14.30 6.12
C GLN A 90 -0.39 14.31 4.91
N GLU A 91 0.05 13.13 4.49
CA GLU A 91 0.89 12.95 3.30
C GLU A 91 0.08 13.28 2.03
N MET A 92 -1.13 12.74 1.91
CA MET A 92 -2.04 13.03 0.80
C MET A 92 -2.41 14.52 0.71
N LEU A 93 -2.61 15.18 1.86
CA LEU A 93 -2.85 16.63 1.90
C LEU A 93 -1.65 17.42 1.36
N LYS A 94 -0.42 17.04 1.72
CA LYS A 94 0.81 17.65 1.17
C LYS A 94 0.91 17.45 -0.33
N MET A 95 0.62 16.24 -0.83
CA MET A 95 0.63 15.96 -2.27
C MET A 95 -0.40 16.82 -3.02
N GLN A 96 -1.59 17.03 -2.44
CA GLN A 96 -2.60 17.93 -3.00
C GLN A 96 -2.12 19.38 -3.01
N GLN A 97 -1.53 19.86 -1.92
CA GLN A 97 -0.99 21.23 -1.82
C GLN A 97 0.14 21.49 -2.83
N MET A 98 0.93 20.47 -3.14
CA MET A 98 1.98 20.54 -4.17
C MET A 98 1.42 20.36 -5.60
N GLY A 99 0.11 20.19 -5.78
CA GLY A 99 -0.51 20.01 -7.09
C GLY A 99 -0.25 18.66 -7.75
N MET A 100 0.32 17.69 -7.02
CA MET A 100 0.56 16.34 -7.52
C MET A 100 -0.70 15.48 -7.49
N LEU A 101 -1.60 15.74 -6.55
CA LEU A 101 -2.90 15.08 -6.42
C LEU A 101 -4.00 16.00 -6.95
N THR A 102 -4.78 15.50 -7.90
CA THR A 102 -5.92 16.20 -8.49
C THR A 102 -7.22 15.45 -8.13
N PRO A 103 -8.40 16.07 -8.29
CA PRO A 103 -9.67 15.38 -8.01
C PRO A 103 -9.89 14.10 -8.82
N THR A 104 -9.23 13.91 -9.95
CA THR A 104 -9.47 12.78 -10.87
C THR A 104 -8.24 11.93 -11.15
N GLY A 105 -7.07 12.27 -10.61
CA GLY A 105 -5.84 11.52 -10.87
C GLY A 105 -4.59 12.12 -10.26
N MET A 106 -3.43 11.60 -10.64
CA MET A 106 -2.13 12.09 -10.24
C MET A 106 -1.52 12.93 -11.36
N ASN A 107 -0.98 14.11 -11.02
CA ASN A 107 -0.20 14.91 -11.93
C ASN A 107 1.30 14.58 -11.79
N MET A 108 1.77 13.60 -12.57
CA MET A 108 3.17 13.15 -12.58
C MET A 108 4.13 14.09 -13.32
N LYS A 109 3.59 15.17 -13.94
CA LYS A 109 4.37 16.11 -14.75
C LYS A 109 4.68 17.41 -13.99
N HIS A 110 4.83 17.37 -12.68
CA HIS A 110 5.29 18.54 -11.95
C HIS A 110 6.77 18.73 -12.27
N ASP A 111 7.02 19.58 -13.28
CA ASP A 111 8.36 20.04 -13.64
C ASP A 111 8.85 20.96 -12.51
N MET A 112 9.68 20.41 -11.62
CA MET A 112 10.28 21.14 -10.49
C MET A 112 11.18 22.29 -10.96
N GLY A 113 11.35 22.46 -12.27
CA GLY A 113 12.12 23.55 -12.89
C GLY A 113 11.40 24.90 -13.02
N ALA A 114 10.08 24.96 -12.75
CA ALA A 114 9.29 26.18 -12.98
C ALA A 114 8.91 26.96 -11.70
N MET A 115 9.40 26.57 -10.53
CA MET A 115 9.27 27.42 -9.34
C MET A 115 10.30 28.53 -9.39
N ASP A 116 9.84 29.74 -9.75
CA ASP A 116 10.62 30.95 -9.62
C ASP A 116 10.92 31.21 -8.13
N HIS A 117 12.12 30.82 -7.71
CA HIS A 117 12.61 31.00 -6.34
C HIS A 117 12.90 32.46 -6.00
N SER A 118 12.62 33.43 -6.89
CA SER A 118 12.92 34.85 -6.70
C SER A 118 11.98 35.56 -5.73
N GLN A 119 10.86 34.94 -5.30
CA GLN A 119 9.90 35.60 -4.38
C GLN A 119 9.90 35.05 -2.94
N MET A 120 10.67 34.02 -2.61
CA MET A 120 10.87 33.62 -1.21
C MET A 120 12.20 34.20 -0.70
N GLY A 121 12.17 35.48 -0.40
CA GLY A 121 13.22 36.12 0.39
C GLY A 121 13.19 35.61 1.83
N HIS A 122 14.39 35.31 2.30
CA HIS A 122 14.89 35.19 3.67
C HIS A 122 14.91 33.83 4.40
N ASP A 123 16.16 33.44 4.70
CA ASP A 123 16.63 32.67 5.85
C ASP A 123 16.47 31.14 5.81
N MET A 124 16.97 30.51 4.75
CA MET A 124 17.31 29.08 4.76
C MET A 124 18.82 28.81 4.43
N ALA A 125 19.68 29.71 4.84
CA ALA A 125 21.15 29.48 4.80
C ALA A 125 21.55 28.58 5.98
N GLY A 126 21.49 27.25 5.81
CA GLY A 126 21.97 26.32 6.82
C GLY A 126 21.37 24.91 6.79
N MET A 127 20.42 24.61 5.92
CA MET A 127 19.97 23.22 5.74
C MET A 127 20.63 22.61 4.50
N ASP A 128 21.53 21.67 4.77
CA ASP A 128 22.15 20.84 3.72
C ASP A 128 21.11 19.90 3.11
N MET A 129 20.48 20.34 2.02
CA MET A 129 19.45 19.59 1.27
C MET A 129 20.05 18.57 0.29
N ALA A 130 21.37 18.37 0.31
CA ALA A 130 22.08 17.51 -0.64
C ALA A 130 21.90 15.99 -0.39
N GLY A 131 21.14 15.60 0.64
CA GLY A 131 20.94 14.19 0.99
C GLY A 131 19.47 13.71 0.96
N MET A 132 18.51 14.57 0.64
CA MET A 132 17.11 14.15 0.54
C MET A 132 16.82 13.67 -0.88
N ASP A 133 16.59 12.37 -1.01
CA ASP A 133 16.06 11.79 -2.25
C ASP A 133 14.62 12.27 -2.46
N HIS A 134 14.47 13.39 -3.15
CA HIS A 134 13.18 13.96 -3.52
C HIS A 134 12.34 12.99 -4.38
N GLY A 135 12.96 12.00 -5.05
CA GLY A 135 12.27 10.97 -5.80
C GLY A 135 11.52 9.98 -4.93
N ALA A 136 12.03 9.67 -3.74
CA ALA A 136 11.38 8.75 -2.80
C ALA A 136 10.16 9.38 -2.09
N MET A 137 10.15 10.71 -1.88
CA MET A 137 9.00 11.43 -1.32
C MET A 137 7.84 11.63 -2.32
N MET A 138 8.07 11.34 -3.60
CA MET A 138 7.15 11.62 -4.70
C MET A 138 6.40 10.40 -5.19
N LYS A 139 6.69 9.21 -4.65
CA LYS A 139 6.06 7.95 -5.08
C LYS A 139 5.02 7.56 -4.04
N HIS A 140 3.75 7.66 -4.42
CA HIS A 140 2.67 6.99 -3.72
C HIS A 140 2.74 5.49 -4.07
N ASP A 141 3.70 4.79 -3.46
CA ASP A 141 4.06 3.38 -3.77
C ASP A 141 3.97 2.52 -2.51
N ASP A 142 3.02 2.86 -1.64
CA ASP A 142 2.78 2.11 -0.41
C ASP A 142 2.20 0.73 -0.75
N PRO A 143 2.84 -0.36 -0.32
CA PRO A 143 2.45 -1.71 -0.74
C PRO A 143 1.07 -2.15 -0.22
N ASN A 144 0.50 -1.42 0.74
CA ASN A 144 -0.84 -1.61 1.30
C ASN A 144 -1.88 -0.66 0.70
N SER A 145 -1.52 0.08 -0.36
CA SER A 145 -2.36 1.12 -0.96
C SER A 145 -2.38 1.05 -2.48
N VAL A 146 -3.48 1.50 -3.07
CA VAL A 146 -3.60 1.72 -4.50
C VAL A 146 -4.60 2.83 -4.81
N LEU A 147 -4.22 3.73 -5.72
CA LEU A 147 -5.09 4.77 -6.28
C LEU A 147 -5.85 4.24 -7.48
N VAL A 148 -7.13 4.59 -7.58
CA VAL A 148 -8.01 4.15 -8.66
C VAL A 148 -8.71 5.36 -9.29
N GLU A 149 -8.31 5.71 -10.51
CA GLU A 149 -8.91 6.81 -11.26
C GLU A 149 -10.38 6.51 -11.63
N PRO A 150 -11.21 7.53 -11.91
CA PRO A 150 -12.58 7.36 -12.37
C PRO A 150 -12.70 6.38 -13.52
N GLY A 151 -13.62 5.42 -13.40
CA GLY A 151 -13.90 4.40 -14.41
C GLY A 151 -12.84 3.31 -14.55
N LYS A 152 -11.75 3.37 -13.78
CA LYS A 152 -10.66 2.37 -13.82
C LYS A 152 -10.88 1.24 -12.82
N THR A 153 -10.09 0.19 -13.03
CA THR A 153 -9.99 -0.95 -12.12
C THR A 153 -8.52 -1.15 -11.76
N ALA A 154 -8.26 -1.40 -10.49
CA ALA A 154 -6.95 -1.73 -9.96
C ALA A 154 -7.02 -2.98 -9.08
N GLU A 155 -5.88 -3.49 -8.67
CA GLU A 155 -5.79 -4.70 -7.84
C GLU A 155 -4.79 -4.50 -6.71
N LEU A 156 -5.13 -5.09 -5.55
CA LEU A 156 -4.24 -5.25 -4.42
C LEU A 156 -4.34 -6.70 -3.96
N THR A 157 -3.21 -7.35 -3.70
CA THR A 157 -3.23 -8.69 -3.11
C THR A 157 -2.49 -8.66 -1.78
N TRP A 158 -3.14 -9.17 -0.74
CA TRP A 158 -2.68 -9.07 0.64
C TRP A 158 -2.85 -10.37 1.40
N THR A 159 -1.81 -10.78 2.13
CA THR A 159 -1.89 -11.87 3.12
C THR A 159 -2.10 -11.26 4.49
N PHE A 160 -3.21 -11.62 5.14
CA PHE A 160 -3.56 -11.10 6.46
C PHE A 160 -2.90 -11.88 7.58
N THR A 161 -2.43 -11.18 8.61
CA THR A 161 -2.08 -11.76 9.91
C THR A 161 -3.13 -11.40 10.95
N GLN A 162 -3.03 -11.94 12.17
CA GLN A 162 -3.94 -11.58 13.26
C GLN A 162 -3.85 -10.08 13.55
N ALA A 163 -4.97 -9.38 13.48
CA ALA A 163 -5.06 -7.95 13.73
C ALA A 163 -6.43 -7.56 14.27
N THR A 164 -6.48 -6.42 14.96
CA THR A 164 -7.72 -5.77 15.43
C THR A 164 -7.74 -4.32 14.97
N GLY A 165 -8.93 -3.76 14.77
CA GLY A 165 -9.08 -2.36 14.36
C GLY A 165 -8.57 -2.08 12.95
N LEU A 166 -8.52 -3.10 12.09
CA LEU A 166 -8.09 -2.95 10.70
C LEU A 166 -9.24 -2.38 9.86
N GLU A 167 -8.89 -1.42 9.02
CA GLU A 167 -9.80 -0.73 8.10
C GLU A 167 -9.22 -0.75 6.68
N PHE A 168 -10.07 -0.52 5.70
CA PHE A 168 -9.66 0.00 4.41
C PHE A 168 -10.29 1.36 4.21
N ALA A 169 -9.52 2.33 3.73
CA ALA A 169 -9.98 3.71 3.67
C ALA A 169 -9.44 4.45 2.45
N CYS A 170 -10.13 5.53 2.10
CA CYS A 170 -9.68 6.52 1.14
C CYS A 170 -9.10 7.73 1.90
N ASN A 171 -7.80 7.96 1.75
CA ASN A 171 -7.10 9.06 2.42
C ASN A 171 -6.97 10.32 1.54
N ILE A 172 -7.60 10.33 0.36
CA ILE A 172 -7.78 11.56 -0.42
C ILE A 172 -8.40 12.61 0.51
N PRO A 173 -7.85 13.85 0.56
CA PRO A 173 -8.32 14.85 1.51
C PRO A 173 -9.84 15.05 1.50
N GLY A 174 -10.44 14.89 2.67
CA GLY A 174 -11.89 15.00 2.87
C GLY A 174 -12.68 13.69 2.75
N HIS A 175 -12.18 12.66 2.05
CA HIS A 175 -12.93 11.44 1.77
C HIS A 175 -13.12 10.56 3.01
N TYR A 176 -12.08 10.38 3.82
CA TYR A 176 -12.16 9.65 5.10
C TYR A 176 -13.20 10.30 6.03
N GLN A 177 -13.15 11.63 6.17
CA GLN A 177 -14.07 12.40 7.01
C GLN A 177 -15.50 12.35 6.49
N ALA A 178 -15.67 12.19 5.18
CA ALA A 178 -17.00 11.98 4.56
C ALA A 178 -17.52 10.55 4.76
N GLY A 179 -16.76 9.66 5.41
CA GLY A 179 -17.15 8.29 5.72
C GLY A 179 -16.71 7.24 4.71
N MET A 180 -15.79 7.58 3.79
CA MET A 180 -15.22 6.59 2.86
C MET A 180 -14.21 5.69 3.57
N VAL A 181 -14.74 4.81 4.40
CA VAL A 181 -14.03 3.84 5.23
C VAL A 181 -14.83 2.55 5.35
N GLY A 182 -14.15 1.42 5.32
CA GLY A 182 -14.72 0.10 5.53
C GLY A 182 -13.94 -0.68 6.58
N LYS A 183 -14.56 -1.68 7.19
CA LYS A 183 -13.98 -2.48 8.28
C LYS A 183 -13.46 -3.81 7.76
N VAL A 184 -12.32 -4.26 8.32
CA VAL A 184 -11.81 -5.61 8.12
C VAL A 184 -11.80 -6.34 9.46
N GLU A 185 -12.57 -7.41 9.55
CA GLU A 185 -12.58 -8.30 10.70
C GLU A 185 -11.69 -9.50 10.40
N VAL A 186 -10.57 -9.62 11.10
CA VAL A 186 -9.66 -10.77 10.97
C VAL A 186 -10.05 -11.82 12.00
N LYS A 187 -10.54 -12.95 11.53
CA LYS A 187 -10.86 -14.13 12.34
C LYS A 187 -9.59 -14.98 12.55
N PRO A 188 -9.49 -15.68 13.69
CA PRO A 188 -8.44 -16.66 13.93
C PRO A 188 -8.40 -17.78 12.89
#